data_f809ff097cb4e6816b5dcd141dc1ff28
#
_entry.id   f809ff097cb4e6816b5dcd141dc1ff28
#
_cell.length_a   1.000
_cell.length_b   1.000
_cell.length_c   1.000
_cell.angle_alpha   90.00
_cell.angle_beta   90.00
_cell.angle_gamma   90.00
#
_symmetry.space_group_name_H-M   'P 1'
#
loop_
_entity.id
_entity.type
_entity.pdbx_description
1 polymer ?
#
loop_
_entity_poly.entity_id
_entity_poly.type
_entity_poly.pdbx_seq_one_letter_code
_entity_poly.pdbx_strand_id
1 'polypeptide(L)'
;SKALRIIRDITERAKKRWSDTSQKCLLALSKILDIPIGEFEQNYYAYFTFGRRCPFYENKFMFNQFSDFPNTASHEIMHIEFLKKYKQYCLNKKLTETQIQNLKEILTVLLNEDLVDYLYLTDRGYDRHKQIIKEVLKIYKDHKKTKQGFTTFLDKIIDLLKDQWDSLMAK
;
A
#
# COMPACT_ATOMS: atom_id res chain seq x y z
N SER A 1 -16.78 30.31 0.19
CA SER A 1 -15.43 30.84 0.49
C SER A 1 -14.40 30.28 -0.49
N LYS A 2 -13.24 30.95 -0.62
CA LYS A 2 -12.13 30.50 -1.49
C LYS A 2 -11.65 29.08 -1.11
N ALA A 3 -11.62 28.76 0.18
CA ALA A 3 -11.24 27.44 0.69
C ALA A 3 -12.19 26.34 0.18
N LEU A 4 -13.49 26.54 0.25
CA LEU A 4 -14.46 25.55 -0.24
C LEU A 4 -14.35 25.31 -1.75
N ARG A 5 -14.02 26.33 -2.53
CA ARG A 5 -13.76 26.17 -3.98
C ARG A 5 -12.54 25.31 -4.22
N ILE A 6 -11.43 25.56 -3.50
CA ILE A 6 -10.20 24.77 -3.60
C ILE A 6 -10.47 23.30 -3.25
N ILE A 7 -11.16 23.02 -2.13
CA ILE A 7 -11.51 21.68 -1.71
C ILE A 7 -12.33 20.96 -2.79
N ARG A 8 -13.35 21.63 -3.34
CA ARG A 8 -14.18 21.07 -4.38
C ARG A 8 -13.35 20.73 -5.63
N ASP A 9 -12.52 21.66 -6.10
CA ASP A 9 -11.71 21.48 -7.31
C ASP A 9 -10.71 20.32 -7.16
N ILE A 10 -10.12 20.16 -5.96
CA ILE A 10 -9.23 19.01 -5.64
C ILE A 10 -10.02 17.70 -5.61
N THR A 11 -11.17 17.69 -4.96
CA THR A 11 -12.01 16.49 -4.84
C THR A 11 -12.54 16.02 -6.20
N GLU A 12 -12.96 16.93 -7.05
CA GLU A 12 -13.44 16.59 -8.39
C GLU A 12 -12.29 16.04 -9.27
N ARG A 13 -11.08 16.60 -9.18
CA ARG A 13 -9.90 16.04 -9.86
C ARG A 13 -9.57 14.65 -9.37
N ALA A 14 -9.62 14.43 -8.05
CA ALA A 14 -9.39 13.12 -7.45
C ALA A 14 -10.41 12.08 -7.93
N LYS A 15 -11.70 12.43 -7.93
CA LYS A 15 -12.78 11.59 -8.45
C LYS A 15 -12.57 11.20 -9.91
N LYS A 16 -12.27 12.20 -10.76
CA LYS A 16 -12.02 11.95 -12.18
C LYS A 16 -10.84 10.99 -12.38
N ARG A 17 -9.71 11.28 -11.74
CA ARG A 17 -8.51 10.44 -11.81
C ARG A 17 -8.78 9.01 -11.36
N TRP A 18 -9.53 8.85 -10.26
CA TRP A 18 -9.88 7.53 -9.74
C TRP A 18 -10.84 6.79 -10.67
N SER A 19 -11.85 7.46 -11.20
CA SER A 19 -12.76 6.90 -12.21
C SER A 19 -12.02 6.31 -13.41
N ASP A 20 -10.95 6.98 -13.87
CA ASP A 20 -10.18 6.55 -15.03
C ASP A 20 -9.22 5.37 -14.73
N THR A 21 -8.84 5.17 -13.46
CA THR A 21 -7.77 4.24 -13.08
C THR A 21 -8.18 3.16 -12.08
N SER A 22 -9.27 3.33 -11.35
CA SER A 22 -9.66 2.47 -10.21
C SER A 22 -9.69 0.99 -10.52
N GLN A 23 -10.33 0.59 -11.62
CA GLN A 23 -10.43 -0.81 -11.99
C GLN A 23 -9.04 -1.45 -12.18
N LYS A 24 -8.13 -0.73 -12.85
CA LYS A 24 -6.76 -1.21 -13.08
C LYS A 24 -5.97 -1.29 -11.79
N CYS A 25 -6.09 -0.27 -10.92
CA CYS A 25 -5.45 -0.26 -9.61
C CYS A 25 -5.94 -1.41 -8.73
N LEU A 26 -7.24 -1.62 -8.62
CA LEU A 26 -7.83 -2.69 -7.81
C LEU A 26 -7.47 -4.09 -8.35
N LEU A 27 -7.45 -4.29 -9.66
CA LEU A 27 -7.01 -5.54 -10.27
C LEU A 27 -5.52 -5.81 -10.02
N ALA A 28 -4.67 -4.78 -10.09
CA ALA A 28 -3.26 -4.93 -9.77
C ALA A 28 -3.05 -5.26 -8.27
N LEU A 29 -3.73 -4.56 -7.37
CA LEU A 29 -3.71 -4.86 -5.92
C LEU A 29 -4.16 -6.29 -5.62
N SER A 30 -5.23 -6.75 -6.27
CA SER A 30 -5.73 -8.12 -6.16
C SER A 30 -4.64 -9.15 -6.55
N LYS A 31 -3.90 -8.88 -7.63
CA LYS A 31 -2.79 -9.73 -8.08
C LYS A 31 -1.56 -9.63 -7.15
N ILE A 32 -1.20 -8.42 -6.71
CA ILE A 32 -0.07 -8.21 -5.79
C ILE A 32 -0.28 -8.99 -4.50
N LEU A 33 -1.47 -8.86 -3.90
CA LEU A 33 -1.80 -9.45 -2.61
C LEU A 33 -2.31 -10.88 -2.69
N ASP A 34 -2.55 -11.41 -3.89
CA ASP A 34 -3.19 -12.72 -4.10
C ASP A 34 -4.53 -12.82 -3.34
N ILE A 35 -5.33 -11.75 -3.43
CA ILE A 35 -6.66 -11.67 -2.83
C ILE A 35 -7.68 -11.47 -3.96
N PRO A 36 -8.64 -12.36 -4.15
CA PRO A 36 -9.71 -12.16 -5.13
C PRO A 36 -10.40 -10.80 -4.90
N ILE A 37 -10.65 -10.04 -5.97
CA ILE A 37 -11.24 -8.70 -5.86
C ILE A 37 -12.61 -8.72 -5.16
N GLY A 38 -13.34 -9.83 -5.25
CA GLY A 38 -14.61 -10.02 -4.54
C GLY A 38 -14.49 -10.15 -3.02
N GLU A 39 -13.27 -10.37 -2.49
CA GLU A 39 -12.98 -10.39 -1.05
C GLU A 39 -12.55 -9.02 -0.51
N PHE A 40 -12.28 -8.04 -1.39
CA PHE A 40 -11.94 -6.67 -1.00
C PHE A 40 -13.13 -6.01 -0.28
N GLU A 41 -12.86 -4.92 0.45
CA GLU A 41 -13.93 -4.10 0.99
C GLU A 41 -14.86 -3.61 -0.13
N GLN A 42 -16.17 -3.63 0.13
CA GLN A 42 -17.16 -3.19 -0.86
C GLN A 42 -17.06 -1.69 -1.16
N ASN A 43 -16.68 -0.91 -0.15
CA ASN A 43 -16.57 0.53 -0.25
C ASN A 43 -15.34 1.03 0.49
N TYR A 44 -14.63 1.97 -0.13
CA TYR A 44 -13.58 2.77 0.51
C TYR A 44 -14.01 4.22 0.55
N TYR A 45 -13.75 4.89 1.66
CA TYR A 45 -14.10 6.30 1.86
C TYR A 45 -12.85 7.15 1.95
N ALA A 46 -12.70 8.08 1.02
CA ALA A 46 -11.58 9.00 0.97
C ALA A 46 -11.98 10.39 1.45
N TYR A 47 -11.25 10.94 2.41
CA TYR A 47 -11.50 12.25 2.99
C TYR A 47 -10.35 13.21 2.69
N PHE A 48 -10.68 14.41 2.22
CA PHE A 48 -9.68 15.45 2.00
C PHE A 48 -9.18 16.01 3.33
N THR A 49 -7.86 16.22 3.43
CA THR A 49 -7.22 16.90 4.58
C THR A 49 -6.21 17.93 4.11
N PHE A 50 -6.00 18.99 4.90
CA PHE A 50 -4.87 19.89 4.75
C PHE A 50 -3.59 19.38 5.44
N GLY A 51 -3.70 18.33 6.24
CA GLY A 51 -2.57 17.67 6.90
C GLY A 51 -1.61 17.02 5.89
N ARG A 52 -0.33 16.92 6.27
CA ARG A 52 0.68 16.25 5.45
C ARG A 52 0.57 14.73 5.46
N ARG A 53 0.01 14.17 6.54
CA ARG A 53 -0.18 12.72 6.70
C ARG A 53 -1.55 12.32 6.19
N CYS A 54 -1.61 11.18 5.52
CA CYS A 54 -2.83 10.59 5.00
C CYS A 54 -3.09 9.26 5.74
N PRO A 55 -3.54 9.30 7.02
CA PRO A 55 -3.81 8.08 7.78
C PRO A 55 -5.03 7.35 7.24
N PHE A 56 -5.10 6.05 7.54
CA PHE A 56 -6.30 5.25 7.32
C PHE A 56 -6.84 4.69 8.64
N TYR A 57 -8.11 4.37 8.64
CA TYR A 57 -8.81 3.67 9.72
C TYR A 57 -9.96 2.84 9.13
N GLU A 58 -9.97 1.54 9.40
CA GLU A 58 -10.91 0.61 8.75
C GLU A 58 -10.83 0.74 7.22
N ASN A 59 -11.97 0.98 6.54
CA ASN A 59 -12.06 1.21 5.10
C ASN A 59 -12.03 2.70 4.69
N LYS A 60 -11.53 3.57 5.57
CA LYS A 60 -11.47 5.04 5.39
C LYS A 60 -10.02 5.49 5.35
N PHE A 61 -9.70 6.42 4.46
CA PHE A 61 -8.37 7.02 4.41
C PHE A 61 -8.42 8.51 4.06
N MET A 62 -7.34 9.22 4.32
CA MET A 62 -7.22 10.62 3.98
C MET A 62 -6.33 10.83 2.76
N PHE A 63 -6.57 11.90 2.02
CA PHE A 63 -5.69 12.41 0.97
C PHE A 63 -5.57 13.92 1.07
N ASN A 64 -4.52 14.52 0.54
CA ASN A 64 -4.27 15.94 0.62
C ASN A 64 -4.04 16.56 -0.77
N GLN A 65 -3.86 17.88 -0.81
CA GLN A 65 -3.69 18.63 -2.06
C GLN A 65 -2.44 18.25 -2.87
N PHE A 66 -1.45 17.60 -2.24
CA PHE A 66 -0.21 17.17 -2.90
C PHE A 66 -0.28 15.72 -3.36
N SER A 67 -1.36 15.00 -3.03
CA SER A 67 -1.54 13.61 -3.41
C SER A 67 -1.77 13.47 -4.92
N ASP A 68 -1.05 12.55 -5.56
CA ASP A 68 -1.59 11.87 -6.73
C ASP A 68 -2.62 10.86 -6.21
N PHE A 69 -3.90 11.15 -6.40
CA PHE A 69 -4.97 10.41 -5.72
C PHE A 69 -4.92 8.90 -6.02
N PRO A 70 -4.74 8.41 -7.26
CA PRO A 70 -4.62 6.97 -7.51
C PRO A 70 -3.47 6.32 -6.76
N ASN A 71 -2.33 7.02 -6.61
CA ASN A 71 -1.20 6.50 -5.83
C ASN A 71 -1.56 6.39 -4.34
N THR A 72 -2.09 7.48 -3.76
CA THR A 72 -2.51 7.47 -2.35
C THR A 72 -3.60 6.42 -2.10
N ALA A 73 -4.62 6.34 -2.96
CA ALA A 73 -5.69 5.37 -2.81
C ALA A 73 -5.17 3.93 -2.91
N SER A 74 -4.30 3.63 -3.88
CA SER A 74 -3.71 2.29 -4.02
C SER A 74 -2.85 1.91 -2.81
N HIS A 75 -2.08 2.86 -2.28
CA HIS A 75 -1.26 2.69 -1.09
C HIS A 75 -2.12 2.36 0.15
N GLU A 76 -3.13 3.16 0.42
CA GLU A 76 -3.98 2.97 1.60
C GLU A 76 -4.89 1.71 1.47
N ILE A 77 -5.43 1.45 0.29
CA ILE A 77 -6.19 0.22 0.01
C ILE A 77 -5.29 -1.01 0.20
N MET A 78 -4.05 -0.96 -0.26
CA MET A 78 -3.09 -2.04 -0.04
C MET A 78 -2.88 -2.32 1.45
N HIS A 79 -2.75 -1.28 2.29
CA HIS A 79 -2.66 -1.42 3.73
C HIS A 79 -3.90 -2.08 4.34
N ILE A 80 -5.08 -1.60 3.95
CA ILE A 80 -6.37 -2.10 4.45
C ILE A 80 -6.51 -3.59 4.14
N GLU A 81 -6.35 -3.97 2.87
CA GLU A 81 -6.53 -5.36 2.44
C GLU A 81 -5.44 -6.29 2.96
N PHE A 82 -4.18 -5.82 3.01
CA PHE A 82 -3.09 -6.58 3.62
C PHE A 82 -3.37 -6.89 5.09
N LEU A 83 -3.74 -5.89 5.89
CA LEU A 83 -4.03 -6.10 7.31
C LEU A 83 -5.25 -6.98 7.51
N LYS A 84 -6.31 -6.81 6.72
CA LYS A 84 -7.51 -7.63 6.77
C LYS A 84 -7.20 -9.11 6.50
N LYS A 85 -6.39 -9.42 5.50
CA LYS A 85 -6.12 -10.80 5.07
C LYS A 85 -4.94 -11.43 5.81
N TYR A 86 -3.85 -10.69 6.06
CA TYR A 86 -2.57 -11.27 6.47
C TYR A 86 -2.11 -10.90 7.87
N LYS A 87 -2.81 -10.01 8.60
CA LYS A 87 -2.43 -9.64 9.97
C LYS A 87 -2.33 -10.86 10.88
N GLN A 88 -3.35 -11.72 10.89
CA GLN A 88 -3.35 -12.92 11.72
C GLN A 88 -2.25 -13.90 11.32
N TYR A 89 -1.98 -14.03 10.03
CA TYR A 89 -0.86 -14.83 9.53
C TYR A 89 0.48 -14.33 10.09
N CYS A 90 0.72 -13.02 10.04
CA CYS A 90 1.93 -12.40 10.59
C CYS A 90 2.05 -12.62 12.12
N LEU A 91 0.96 -12.47 12.86
CA LEU A 91 0.92 -12.74 14.30
C LEU A 91 1.27 -14.22 14.59
N ASN A 92 0.78 -15.16 13.79
CA ASN A 92 1.12 -16.59 13.93
C ASN A 92 2.61 -16.86 13.65
N LYS A 93 3.26 -16.03 12.82
CA LYS A 93 4.72 -16.03 12.58
C LYS A 93 5.51 -15.28 13.66
N LYS A 94 4.85 -14.88 14.77
CA LYS A 94 5.44 -14.20 15.93
C LYS A 94 5.91 -12.77 15.68
N LEU A 95 5.41 -12.11 14.63
CA LEU A 95 5.64 -10.69 14.46
C LEU A 95 4.84 -9.88 15.49
N THR A 96 5.45 -8.83 16.01
CA THR A 96 4.76 -7.82 16.84
C THR A 96 3.90 -6.91 15.97
N GLU A 97 2.93 -6.23 16.56
CA GLU A 97 2.12 -5.22 15.87
C GLU A 97 2.99 -4.16 15.18
N THR A 98 4.05 -3.69 15.84
CA THR A 98 4.99 -2.71 15.26
C THR A 98 5.71 -3.27 14.03
N GLN A 99 6.13 -4.51 14.05
CA GLN A 99 6.75 -5.18 12.91
C GLN A 99 5.77 -5.33 11.75
N ILE A 100 4.52 -5.69 12.03
CA ILE A 100 3.46 -5.76 11.01
C ILE A 100 3.20 -4.40 10.38
N GLN A 101 3.18 -3.32 11.17
CA GLN A 101 3.03 -1.96 10.65
C GLN A 101 4.21 -1.54 9.76
N ASN A 102 5.45 -1.89 10.10
CA ASN A 102 6.59 -1.64 9.23
C ASN A 102 6.56 -2.52 7.97
N LEU A 103 6.18 -3.79 8.09
CA LEU A 103 6.06 -4.71 6.96
C LEU A 103 5.07 -4.20 5.92
N LYS A 104 3.88 -3.76 6.32
CA LYS A 104 2.90 -3.21 5.38
C LYS A 104 3.44 -1.99 4.62
N GLU A 105 4.21 -1.11 5.29
CA GLU A 105 4.85 0.05 4.64
C GLU A 105 5.94 -0.38 3.64
N ILE A 106 6.74 -1.38 3.98
CA ILE A 106 7.76 -1.92 3.07
C ILE A 106 7.11 -2.51 1.81
N LEU A 107 5.98 -3.19 1.96
CA LEU A 107 5.30 -3.85 0.86
C LEU A 107 4.69 -2.88 -0.16
N THR A 108 4.43 -1.62 0.19
CA THR A 108 3.87 -0.65 -0.77
C THR A 108 4.79 -0.38 -1.97
N VAL A 109 6.09 -0.66 -1.84
CA VAL A 109 7.02 -0.57 -2.98
C VAL A 109 6.63 -1.48 -4.16
N LEU A 110 5.86 -2.54 -3.92
CA LEU A 110 5.36 -3.43 -4.97
C LEU A 110 4.43 -2.71 -5.95
N LEU A 111 3.80 -1.61 -5.53
CA LEU A 111 2.99 -0.75 -6.40
C LEU A 111 3.82 -0.18 -7.56
N ASN A 112 5.11 0.09 -7.33
CA ASN A 112 6.01 0.62 -8.37
C ASN A 112 6.28 -0.37 -9.50
N GLU A 113 6.10 -1.66 -9.26
CA GLU A 113 6.32 -2.71 -10.26
C GLU A 113 5.07 -2.97 -11.11
N ASP A 114 3.89 -2.94 -10.47
CA ASP A 114 2.66 -3.40 -11.12
C ASP A 114 1.70 -2.26 -11.48
N LEU A 115 1.97 -1.03 -11.00
CA LEU A 115 1.14 0.16 -11.26
C LEU A 115 1.90 1.31 -11.93
N VAL A 116 3.14 1.10 -12.37
CA VAL A 116 4.00 2.14 -12.96
C VAL A 116 3.31 2.91 -14.11
N ASP A 117 2.50 2.24 -14.90
CA ASP A 117 1.81 2.84 -16.06
C ASP A 117 0.59 3.71 -15.67
N TYR A 118 0.15 3.63 -14.42
CA TYR A 118 -1.09 4.28 -13.96
C TYR A 118 -0.85 5.35 -12.89
N LEU A 119 0.30 5.30 -12.23
CA LEU A 119 0.67 6.21 -11.17
C LEU A 119 1.64 7.27 -11.69
N TYR A 120 1.39 8.54 -11.36
CA TYR A 120 2.32 9.63 -11.71
C TYR A 120 3.50 9.72 -10.76
N LEU A 121 3.35 9.20 -9.55
CA LEU A 121 4.37 9.21 -8.53
C LEU A 121 4.73 7.78 -8.14
N THR A 122 6.01 7.52 -7.97
CA THR A 122 6.49 6.26 -7.38
C THR A 122 6.35 6.32 -5.86
N ASP A 123 5.93 5.21 -5.26
CA ASP A 123 6.03 5.05 -3.81
C ASP A 123 7.51 4.94 -3.43
N ARG A 124 8.00 5.91 -2.65
CA ARG A 124 9.41 5.96 -2.26
C ARG A 124 9.69 5.21 -0.96
N GLY A 125 8.62 4.82 -0.25
CA GLY A 125 8.71 4.27 1.09
C GLY A 125 9.38 5.24 2.07
N TYR A 126 9.74 4.73 3.24
CA TYR A 126 10.52 5.49 4.23
C TYR A 126 12.02 5.36 3.97
N ASP A 127 12.80 6.41 4.27
CA ASP A 127 14.25 6.43 4.08
C ASP A 127 14.95 5.25 4.76
N ARG A 128 14.50 4.85 5.93
CA ARG A 128 14.98 3.69 6.69
C ARG A 128 14.77 2.34 5.97
N HIS A 129 13.85 2.27 5.01
CA HIS A 129 13.55 1.06 4.26
C HIS A 129 14.34 0.95 2.94
N LYS A 130 15.08 1.99 2.52
CA LYS A 130 15.72 2.05 1.19
C LYS A 130 16.67 0.90 0.89
N GLN A 131 17.41 0.43 1.89
CA GLN A 131 18.36 -0.67 1.68
C GLN A 131 17.65 -1.98 1.37
N ILE A 132 16.54 -2.24 2.08
CA ILE A 132 15.79 -3.49 1.95
C ILE A 132 14.87 -3.52 0.74
N ILE A 133 14.41 -2.36 0.26
CA ILE A 133 13.50 -2.25 -0.87
C ILE A 133 14.03 -2.99 -2.12
N LYS A 134 15.32 -2.89 -2.40
CA LYS A 134 15.92 -3.57 -3.57
C LYS A 134 15.83 -5.09 -3.46
N GLU A 135 16.05 -5.62 -2.26
CA GLU A 135 15.96 -7.06 -2.01
C GLU A 135 14.51 -7.53 -2.04
N VAL A 136 13.58 -6.78 -1.44
CA VAL A 136 12.15 -7.05 -1.50
C VAL A 136 11.66 -7.13 -2.94
N LEU A 137 12.03 -6.14 -3.77
CA LEU A 137 11.66 -6.12 -5.19
C LEU A 137 12.28 -7.29 -5.99
N LYS A 138 13.52 -7.68 -5.68
CA LYS A 138 14.15 -8.85 -6.28
C LYS A 138 13.39 -10.12 -5.94
N ILE A 139 13.09 -10.35 -4.65
CA ILE A 139 12.31 -11.50 -4.18
C ILE A 139 10.92 -11.50 -4.83
N TYR A 140 10.28 -10.35 -4.95
CA TYR A 140 8.98 -10.23 -5.60
C TYR A 140 9.01 -10.59 -7.08
N LYS A 141 9.98 -10.08 -7.84
CA LYS A 141 10.17 -10.42 -9.25
C LYS A 141 10.39 -11.92 -9.48
N ASP A 142 11.15 -12.55 -8.59
CA ASP A 142 11.37 -13.99 -8.65
C ASP A 142 10.12 -14.78 -8.24
N HIS A 143 9.39 -14.30 -7.24
CA HIS A 143 8.11 -14.87 -6.82
C HIS A 143 7.08 -14.86 -7.97
N LYS A 144 6.97 -13.75 -8.72
CA LYS A 144 6.05 -13.63 -9.87
C LYS A 144 6.28 -14.67 -10.97
N LYS A 145 7.47 -15.25 -11.05
CA LYS A 145 7.80 -16.35 -11.99
C LYS A 145 7.28 -17.71 -11.49
N THR A 146 6.86 -17.79 -10.24
CA THR A 146 6.34 -19.01 -9.61
C THR A 146 4.81 -19.01 -9.61
N LYS A 147 4.23 -20.18 -9.33
CA LYS A 147 2.77 -20.30 -9.09
C LYS A 147 2.45 -20.35 -7.59
N GLN A 148 3.38 -19.90 -6.74
CA GLN A 148 3.21 -19.94 -5.29
C GLN A 148 2.34 -18.77 -4.82
N GLY A 149 1.54 -18.98 -3.78
CA GLY A 149 0.69 -17.94 -3.19
C GLY A 149 1.49 -16.87 -2.44
N PHE A 150 0.85 -15.75 -2.16
CA PHE A 150 1.47 -14.58 -1.51
C PHE A 150 2.07 -14.90 -0.13
N THR A 151 1.53 -15.86 0.62
CA THR A 151 2.11 -16.29 1.90
C THR A 151 3.53 -16.82 1.77
N THR A 152 3.86 -17.51 0.67
CA THR A 152 5.24 -17.97 0.41
C THR A 152 6.20 -16.79 0.14
N PHE A 153 5.72 -15.76 -0.56
CA PHE A 153 6.47 -14.52 -0.72
C PHE A 153 6.65 -13.83 0.64
N LEU A 154 5.57 -13.72 1.40
CA LEU A 154 5.56 -13.07 2.72
C LEU A 154 6.53 -13.74 3.70
N ASP A 155 6.61 -15.08 3.70
CA ASP A 155 7.59 -15.82 4.50
C ASP A 155 9.03 -15.42 4.15
N LYS A 156 9.38 -15.33 2.87
CA LYS A 156 10.71 -14.89 2.43
C LYS A 156 11.02 -13.46 2.89
N ILE A 157 10.03 -12.57 2.88
CA ILE A 157 10.21 -11.20 3.36
C ILE A 157 10.36 -11.17 4.88
N ILE A 158 9.57 -11.94 5.62
CA ILE A 158 9.69 -12.05 7.07
C ILE A 158 11.08 -12.57 7.47
N ASP A 159 11.57 -13.60 6.79
CA ASP A 159 12.91 -14.14 7.04
C ASP A 159 14.02 -13.13 6.70
N LEU A 160 13.89 -12.41 5.58
CA LEU A 160 14.81 -11.33 5.21
C LEU A 160 14.88 -10.23 6.28
N LEU A 161 13.73 -9.88 6.88
CA LEU A 161 13.62 -8.82 7.88
C LEU A 161 14.04 -9.25 9.29
N LYS A 162 14.16 -10.56 9.54
CA LYS A 162 14.30 -11.14 10.89
C LYS A 162 15.42 -10.49 11.71
N ASP A 163 16.60 -10.31 11.09
CA ASP A 163 17.78 -9.74 11.75
C ASP A 163 17.89 -8.21 11.59
N GLN A 164 16.91 -7.59 10.96
CA GLN A 164 16.93 -6.16 10.61
C GLN A 164 15.87 -5.34 11.36
N TRP A 165 15.00 -6.00 12.14
CA TRP A 165 13.88 -5.32 12.80
C TRP A 165 14.32 -4.17 13.70
N ASP A 166 15.40 -4.33 14.46
CA ASP A 166 15.87 -3.29 15.38
C ASP A 166 16.28 -2.02 14.63
N SER A 167 16.97 -2.17 13.50
CA SER A 167 17.37 -1.03 12.65
C SER A 167 16.18 -0.40 11.92
N LEU A 168 15.21 -1.19 11.51
CA LEU A 168 14.00 -0.71 10.80
C LEU A 168 13.00 -0.02 11.73
N MET A 169 13.01 -0.36 13.02
CA MET A 169 12.13 0.23 14.03
C MET A 169 12.75 1.41 14.76
N ALA A 170 14.05 1.66 14.62
CA ALA A 170 14.70 2.85 15.16
C ALA A 170 14.06 4.12 14.59
N LYS A 171 13.68 5.06 15.48
CA LYS A 171 12.99 6.31 15.12
C LYS A 171 13.95 7.32 14.51
#